data_3b103e47769d7362e1ab4da6a90b2f85
#
_entry.id   3b103e47769d7362e1ab4da6a90b2f85
#
_cell.length_a   1.000
_cell.length_b   1.000
_cell.length_c   1.000
_cell.angle_alpha   90.00
_cell.angle_beta   90.00
_cell.angle_gamma   90.00
#
_symmetry.space_group_name_H-M   'P 1'
#
loop_
_entity.id
_entity.type
_entity.pdbx_description
1 polymer ?
#
loop_
_entity_poly.entity_id
_entity_poly.type
_entity_poly.pdbx_seq_one_letter_code
_entity_poly.pdbx_strand_id
1 'polypeptide(L)'
;MGYWRGLEQLAETPEVAELLAQEFPGYDPSSMVNGSGPSRRRFLKLMGASLAMAGLTLTGCRRWPKEHLAPYSTNPAGRMPGVPEQYATAWELGGVAQGLLVTSFDGRPIKIEGNPSHPYSWTVKGKQGSADAFAQASILEMYDPDRSRNVVERSGEKATASDWDKFTAFAATHFKQMRGAGGGFAILSEASASPSVMDMKRRFMAAYPQASWYEYEPLSRDAELEGSRQAFGKPLRTILHLDKANVVVSLDADLLGTHPAHVRYAADWAQRRRGADKGDMNRVHIAETRFSITGSVADNRLAVDPSRIHVLARALAHAVGVAGVGGDEKLSELEKAFVERAAADLKNAKGAGVVAVGESASPAVHALGHAINQQIAAVGNAATLIADPAGDRETHQSAITKLGKQMAAGEIGTLLILGGNPAYDAPIDVDFANALAKVHVTIRLGLYEDETSRLCHWHL
;
A
#
# COMPACT_ATOMS: atom_id res chain seq x y z
N MET A 1 18.48 -32.68 -18.53
CA MET A 1 19.13 -31.46 -18.03
C MET A 1 18.33 -31.01 -16.79
N GLY A 2 18.96 -31.01 -15.62
CA GLY A 2 18.36 -30.48 -14.41
C GLY A 2 18.41 -28.96 -14.44
N TYR A 3 17.31 -28.33 -14.01
CA TYR A 3 17.28 -26.89 -13.81
C TYR A 3 17.70 -26.61 -12.36
N TRP A 4 18.62 -25.66 -12.15
CA TRP A 4 19.06 -25.21 -10.83
C TRP A 4 18.31 -23.94 -10.43
N ARG A 5 18.01 -23.79 -9.15
CA ARG A 5 17.39 -22.60 -8.58
C ARG A 5 18.42 -21.59 -8.07
N GLY A 6 19.68 -21.99 -7.89
CA GLY A 6 20.76 -21.15 -7.42
C GLY A 6 22.13 -21.73 -7.73
N LEU A 7 23.19 -20.93 -7.55
CA LEU A 7 24.58 -21.34 -7.76
C LEU A 7 25.03 -22.40 -6.76
N GLU A 8 24.51 -22.35 -5.54
CA GLU A 8 24.78 -23.30 -4.46
C GLU A 8 24.26 -24.71 -4.82
N GLN A 9 23.09 -24.76 -5.51
CA GLN A 9 22.56 -26.04 -6.02
C GLN A 9 23.37 -26.58 -7.19
N LEU A 10 23.91 -25.71 -8.03
CA LEU A 10 24.84 -26.09 -9.11
C LEU A 10 26.16 -26.62 -8.54
N ALA A 11 26.64 -26.05 -7.45
CA ALA A 11 27.86 -26.43 -6.77
C ALA A 11 27.69 -27.66 -5.85
N GLU A 12 26.45 -28.18 -5.69
CA GLU A 12 26.11 -29.34 -4.85
C GLU A 12 26.67 -29.21 -3.41
N THR A 13 26.50 -28.02 -2.82
CA THR A 13 27.03 -27.77 -1.47
C THR A 13 26.28 -28.60 -0.42
N PRO A 14 26.95 -29.02 0.69
CA PRO A 14 26.31 -29.80 1.74
C PRO A 14 25.07 -29.12 2.35
N GLU A 15 25.06 -27.79 2.46
CA GLU A 15 23.97 -27.00 3.00
C GLU A 15 22.72 -27.12 2.14
N VAL A 16 22.86 -27.19 0.80
CA VAL A 16 21.73 -27.38 -0.12
C VAL A 16 21.16 -28.80 0.01
N ALA A 17 22.02 -29.80 0.19
CA ALA A 17 21.55 -31.18 0.42
C ALA A 17 20.77 -31.30 1.73
N GLU A 18 21.20 -30.63 2.78
CA GLU A 18 20.52 -30.60 4.08
C GLU A 18 19.18 -29.86 4.01
N LEU A 19 19.12 -28.71 3.31
CA LEU A 19 17.91 -27.94 3.08
C LEU A 19 16.86 -28.74 2.29
N LEU A 20 17.29 -29.43 1.22
CA LEU A 20 16.42 -30.29 0.41
C LEU A 20 15.90 -31.50 1.20
N ALA A 21 16.70 -32.08 2.09
CA ALA A 21 16.27 -33.15 2.96
C ALA A 21 15.21 -32.71 3.99
N GLN A 22 15.27 -31.47 4.45
CA GLN A 22 14.28 -30.90 5.36
C GLN A 22 12.97 -30.51 4.65
N GLU A 23 13.08 -29.93 3.43
CA GLU A 23 11.90 -29.50 2.65
C GLU A 23 11.14 -30.69 2.04
N PHE A 24 11.85 -31.76 1.69
CA PHE A 24 11.28 -32.95 1.05
C PHE A 24 11.68 -34.22 1.80
N PRO A 25 11.07 -34.56 2.94
CA PRO A 25 11.39 -35.78 3.66
C PRO A 25 11.19 -37.03 2.77
N GLY A 26 12.26 -37.75 2.52
CA GLY A 26 12.29 -38.91 1.62
C GLY A 26 12.77 -38.61 0.18
N TYR A 27 13.24 -37.38 -0.08
CA TYR A 27 13.93 -37.05 -1.32
C TYR A 27 15.36 -37.58 -1.28
N ASP A 28 15.66 -38.56 -2.15
CA ASP A 28 17.05 -39.07 -2.34
C ASP A 28 17.62 -38.54 -3.66
N PRO A 29 18.55 -37.58 -3.61
CA PRO A 29 19.20 -37.03 -4.81
C PRO A 29 19.89 -38.09 -5.66
N SER A 30 20.39 -39.17 -5.05
CA SER A 30 21.09 -40.26 -5.75
C SER A 30 20.16 -41.07 -6.64
N SER A 31 18.87 -41.06 -6.39
CA SER A 31 17.88 -41.78 -7.20
C SER A 31 17.64 -41.17 -8.58
N MET A 32 18.01 -39.90 -8.78
CA MET A 32 17.92 -39.23 -10.09
C MET A 32 19.14 -39.49 -10.99
N VAL A 33 20.31 -39.78 -10.40
CA VAL A 33 21.56 -39.96 -11.16
C VAL A 33 21.65 -41.36 -11.77
N ASN A 34 20.98 -42.34 -11.18
CA ASN A 34 21.09 -43.74 -11.59
C ASN A 34 20.03 -44.24 -12.60
N GLY A 35 19.36 -43.37 -13.32
CA GLY A 35 18.52 -43.73 -14.47
C GLY A 35 17.34 -44.68 -14.19
N SER A 36 17.02 -44.98 -12.93
CA SER A 36 15.85 -45.78 -12.54
C SER A 36 14.66 -44.87 -12.27
N GLY A 37 14.22 -44.14 -13.30
CA GLY A 37 12.92 -43.50 -13.28
C GLY A 37 11.79 -44.52 -12.94
N PRO A 38 10.70 -44.10 -12.35
CA PRO A 38 9.62 -45.01 -12.05
C PRO A 38 9.22 -45.78 -13.30
N SER A 39 9.22 -47.13 -13.22
CA SER A 39 8.86 -47.97 -14.36
C SER A 39 7.51 -47.50 -14.93
N ARG A 40 7.30 -47.60 -16.25
CA ARG A 40 6.01 -47.27 -16.92
C ARG A 40 4.79 -47.71 -16.12
N ARG A 41 4.89 -48.90 -15.51
CA ARG A 41 3.82 -49.51 -14.69
C ARG A 41 3.62 -48.75 -13.36
N ARG A 42 4.68 -48.24 -12.75
CA ARG A 42 4.62 -47.44 -11.50
C ARG A 42 4.14 -46.01 -11.79
N PHE A 43 4.54 -45.42 -12.92
CA PHE A 43 4.03 -44.15 -13.41
C PHE A 43 2.53 -44.21 -13.72
N LEU A 44 2.07 -45.28 -14.44
CA LEU A 44 0.65 -45.48 -14.74
C LEU A 44 -0.21 -45.74 -13.48
N LYS A 45 0.37 -46.43 -12.47
CA LYS A 45 -0.30 -46.61 -11.17
C LYS A 45 -0.42 -45.31 -10.40
N LEU A 46 0.65 -44.49 -10.36
CA LEU A 46 0.65 -43.15 -9.73
C LEU A 46 -0.30 -42.20 -10.46
N MET A 47 -0.31 -42.20 -11.79
CA MET A 47 -1.21 -41.38 -12.58
C MET A 47 -2.67 -41.85 -12.43
N GLY A 48 -2.94 -43.16 -12.37
CA GLY A 48 -4.25 -43.70 -12.07
C GLY A 48 -4.74 -43.35 -10.67
N ALA A 49 -3.85 -43.40 -9.67
CA ALA A 49 -4.18 -43.01 -8.30
C ALA A 49 -4.43 -41.47 -8.17
N SER A 50 -3.66 -40.66 -8.86
CA SER A 50 -3.88 -39.19 -8.87
C SER A 50 -5.14 -38.80 -9.64
N LEU A 51 -5.46 -39.48 -10.75
CA LEU A 51 -6.73 -39.30 -11.46
C LEU A 51 -7.94 -39.77 -10.63
N ALA A 52 -7.83 -40.85 -9.87
CA ALA A 52 -8.86 -41.32 -8.97
C ALA A 52 -9.07 -40.35 -7.80
N MET A 53 -7.98 -39.80 -7.21
CA MET A 53 -8.07 -38.76 -6.19
C MET A 53 -8.63 -37.46 -6.77
N ALA A 54 -8.21 -37.03 -7.96
CA ALA A 54 -8.76 -35.86 -8.63
C ALA A 54 -10.25 -36.04 -8.95
N GLY A 55 -10.68 -37.26 -9.35
CA GLY A 55 -12.09 -37.59 -9.55
C GLY A 55 -12.91 -37.53 -8.27
N LEU A 56 -12.35 -37.98 -7.13
CA LEU A 56 -13.01 -37.88 -5.82
C LEU A 56 -13.08 -36.44 -5.31
N THR A 57 -12.09 -35.60 -5.59
CA THR A 57 -12.13 -34.18 -5.22
C THR A 57 -13.07 -33.38 -6.12
N LEU A 58 -13.23 -33.74 -7.39
CA LEU A 58 -14.17 -33.05 -8.30
C LEU A 58 -15.64 -33.23 -7.90
N THR A 59 -16.00 -34.34 -7.23
CA THR A 59 -17.37 -34.58 -6.75
C THR A 59 -17.64 -33.96 -5.38
N GLY A 60 -16.58 -33.57 -4.60
CA GLY A 60 -16.70 -33.06 -3.23
C GLY A 60 -16.66 -31.53 -3.08
N CYS A 61 -16.09 -30.81 -4.05
CA CYS A 61 -15.77 -29.39 -3.86
C CYS A 61 -16.76 -28.41 -4.47
N ARG A 62 -17.87 -28.83 -5.06
CA ARG A 62 -18.92 -27.92 -5.51
C ARG A 62 -20.20 -28.09 -4.71
N ARG A 63 -20.20 -27.67 -3.46
CA ARG A 63 -21.44 -27.20 -2.87
C ARG A 63 -21.68 -25.78 -3.43
N TRP A 64 -22.49 -25.74 -4.48
CA TRP A 64 -23.15 -24.49 -4.83
C TRP A 64 -23.86 -23.98 -3.56
N PRO A 65 -23.68 -22.74 -3.15
CA PRO A 65 -24.52 -22.19 -2.10
C PRO A 65 -25.98 -22.45 -2.50
N LYS A 66 -26.80 -22.87 -1.56
CA LYS A 66 -28.25 -22.99 -1.79
C LYS A 66 -28.77 -21.56 -2.00
N GLU A 67 -28.79 -21.12 -3.23
CA GLU A 67 -29.39 -19.85 -3.62
C GLU A 67 -30.88 -20.10 -3.86
N HIS A 68 -31.72 -19.37 -3.15
CA HIS A 68 -33.12 -19.29 -3.46
C HIS A 68 -33.27 -18.37 -4.67
N LEU A 69 -33.53 -18.96 -5.85
CA LEU A 69 -33.89 -18.20 -7.04
C LEU A 69 -35.30 -17.62 -6.82
N ALA A 70 -35.39 -16.37 -6.43
CA ALA A 70 -36.65 -15.64 -6.41
C ALA A 70 -36.75 -14.81 -7.69
N PRO A 71 -37.76 -14.99 -8.53
CA PRO A 71 -37.98 -14.12 -9.68
C PRO A 71 -38.30 -12.70 -9.20
N TYR A 72 -37.90 -11.70 -9.99
CA TYR A 72 -38.32 -10.34 -9.70
C TYR A 72 -39.85 -10.22 -9.73
N SER A 73 -40.44 -9.70 -8.68
CA SER A 73 -41.86 -9.32 -8.67
C SER A 73 -42.16 -8.17 -9.64
N THR A 74 -41.16 -7.31 -9.84
CA THR A 74 -41.16 -6.24 -10.85
C THR A 74 -39.74 -6.16 -11.43
N ASN A 75 -39.60 -6.39 -12.75
CA ASN A 75 -38.29 -6.26 -13.40
C ASN A 75 -37.81 -4.80 -13.33
N PRO A 76 -36.64 -4.52 -12.74
CA PRO A 76 -36.11 -3.16 -12.72
C PRO A 76 -35.93 -2.62 -14.15
N ALA A 77 -36.37 -1.40 -14.41
CA ALA A 77 -36.25 -0.80 -15.74
C ALA A 77 -34.77 -0.78 -16.17
N GLY A 78 -34.52 -1.25 -17.40
CA GLY A 78 -33.15 -1.26 -17.97
C GLY A 78 -32.27 -2.43 -17.52
N ARG A 79 -32.74 -3.35 -16.69
CA ARG A 79 -31.97 -4.55 -16.31
C ARG A 79 -32.49 -5.79 -17.00
N MET A 80 -31.55 -6.55 -17.59
CA MET A 80 -31.84 -7.88 -18.11
C MET A 80 -31.10 -8.92 -17.26
N PRO A 81 -31.75 -9.93 -16.72
CA PRO A 81 -31.11 -10.99 -15.95
C PRO A 81 -29.94 -11.62 -16.72
N GLY A 82 -28.82 -11.83 -16.05
CA GLY A 82 -27.62 -12.42 -16.65
C GLY A 82 -26.78 -11.47 -17.52
N VAL A 83 -27.18 -10.20 -17.68
CA VAL A 83 -26.35 -9.18 -18.33
C VAL A 83 -25.53 -8.41 -17.29
N PRO A 84 -24.18 -8.36 -17.41
CA PRO A 84 -23.36 -7.65 -16.45
C PRO A 84 -23.56 -6.13 -16.56
N GLU A 85 -23.58 -5.48 -15.40
CA GLU A 85 -23.54 -4.03 -15.27
C GLU A 85 -22.18 -3.62 -14.73
N GLN A 86 -21.63 -2.51 -15.23
CA GLN A 86 -20.36 -1.95 -14.77
C GLN A 86 -20.58 -0.64 -14.02
N TYR A 87 -19.98 -0.56 -12.85
CA TYR A 87 -20.03 0.63 -11.99
C TYR A 87 -18.62 1.22 -11.84
N ALA A 88 -18.47 2.49 -12.15
CA ALA A 88 -17.25 3.22 -11.87
C ALA A 88 -17.20 3.60 -10.39
N THR A 89 -16.09 3.29 -9.75
CA THR A 89 -15.83 3.62 -8.35
C THR A 89 -14.35 3.93 -8.13
N ALA A 90 -13.99 4.25 -6.90
CA ALA A 90 -12.60 4.39 -6.46
C ALA A 90 -12.38 3.55 -5.20
N TRP A 91 -11.18 2.99 -5.09
CA TRP A 91 -10.71 2.32 -3.89
C TRP A 91 -9.48 3.07 -3.37
N GLU A 92 -9.49 3.39 -2.09
CA GLU A 92 -8.45 4.20 -1.45
C GLU A 92 -7.64 3.33 -0.49
N LEU A 93 -6.31 3.47 -0.55
CA LEU A 93 -5.37 2.85 0.38
C LEU A 93 -4.28 3.87 0.71
N GLY A 94 -4.05 4.13 2.01
CA GLY A 94 -3.01 5.05 2.47
C GLY A 94 -3.12 6.46 1.86
N GLY A 95 -4.34 6.97 1.67
CA GLY A 95 -4.60 8.30 1.11
C GLY A 95 -4.35 8.42 -0.40
N VAL A 96 -4.28 7.29 -1.13
CA VAL A 96 -4.17 7.26 -2.59
C VAL A 96 -5.30 6.44 -3.20
N ALA A 97 -6.07 7.03 -4.09
CA ALA A 97 -7.22 6.41 -4.73
C ALA A 97 -6.88 5.81 -6.10
N GLN A 98 -7.33 4.59 -6.35
CA GLN A 98 -7.33 3.96 -7.67
C GLN A 98 -8.74 3.98 -8.25
N GLY A 99 -8.88 4.41 -9.50
CA GLY A 99 -10.16 4.37 -10.23
C GLY A 99 -10.44 2.96 -10.75
N LEU A 100 -11.61 2.42 -10.41
CA LEU A 100 -11.99 1.05 -10.69
C LEU A 100 -13.30 0.98 -11.47
N LEU A 101 -13.47 -0.13 -12.20
CA LEU A 101 -14.74 -0.61 -12.75
C LEU A 101 -15.10 -1.91 -12.05
N VAL A 102 -16.29 -1.93 -11.45
CA VAL A 102 -16.82 -3.12 -10.78
C VAL A 102 -17.92 -3.73 -11.65
N THR A 103 -17.71 -4.97 -12.06
CA THR A 103 -18.72 -5.74 -12.81
C THR A 103 -19.63 -6.44 -11.81
N SER A 104 -20.94 -6.20 -11.96
CA SER A 104 -21.98 -6.75 -11.12
C SER A 104 -23.00 -7.53 -11.97
N PHE A 105 -23.47 -8.67 -11.47
CA PHE A 105 -24.62 -9.37 -12.00
C PHE A 105 -25.74 -9.30 -10.97
N ASP A 106 -26.88 -8.77 -11.38
CA ASP A 106 -28.08 -8.67 -10.54
C ASP A 106 -27.83 -8.07 -9.14
N GLY A 107 -26.95 -7.05 -9.10
CA GLY A 107 -26.58 -6.38 -7.86
C GLY A 107 -25.44 -7.07 -7.07
N ARG A 108 -24.89 -8.19 -7.58
CA ARG A 108 -23.78 -8.91 -6.96
C ARG A 108 -22.46 -8.55 -7.67
N PRO A 109 -21.56 -7.81 -7.04
CA PRO A 109 -20.22 -7.55 -7.58
C PRO A 109 -19.42 -8.85 -7.69
N ILE A 110 -18.79 -9.08 -8.84
CA ILE A 110 -18.05 -10.34 -9.10
C ILE A 110 -16.63 -10.10 -9.61
N LYS A 111 -16.34 -8.92 -10.15
CA LYS A 111 -15.05 -8.61 -10.74
C LYS A 111 -14.70 -7.13 -10.54
N ILE A 112 -13.45 -6.88 -10.21
CA ILE A 112 -12.87 -5.53 -10.15
C ILE A 112 -11.80 -5.41 -11.23
N GLU A 113 -11.84 -4.33 -11.99
CA GLU A 113 -10.86 -3.97 -13.00
C GLU A 113 -10.51 -2.50 -12.88
N GLY A 114 -9.36 -2.07 -13.44
CA GLY A 114 -9.00 -0.66 -13.47
C GLY A 114 -9.92 0.12 -14.41
N ASN A 115 -10.28 1.33 -14.04
CA ASN A 115 -11.04 2.24 -14.90
C ASN A 115 -10.11 2.85 -15.96
N PRO A 116 -10.30 2.58 -17.28
CA PRO A 116 -9.42 3.09 -18.32
C PRO A 116 -9.44 4.62 -18.46
N SER A 117 -10.48 5.28 -17.94
CA SER A 117 -10.59 6.74 -17.92
C SER A 117 -9.88 7.40 -16.74
N HIS A 118 -9.38 6.62 -15.77
CA HIS A 118 -8.69 7.16 -14.61
C HIS A 118 -7.19 7.31 -14.86
N PRO A 119 -6.55 8.45 -14.53
CA PRO A 119 -5.14 8.72 -14.85
C PRO A 119 -4.15 7.70 -14.30
N TYR A 120 -4.42 7.12 -13.12
CA TYR A 120 -3.54 6.13 -12.49
C TYR A 120 -3.70 4.71 -13.04
N SER A 121 -4.85 4.38 -13.60
CA SER A 121 -5.13 3.05 -14.13
C SER A 121 -4.99 2.95 -15.65
N TRP A 122 -4.41 3.98 -16.26
CA TRP A 122 -4.31 4.03 -17.72
C TRP A 122 -3.20 3.13 -18.26
N THR A 123 -3.49 2.39 -19.32
CA THR A 123 -2.51 1.57 -20.05
C THR A 123 -2.11 2.21 -21.36
N VAL A 124 -0.96 1.78 -21.92
CA VAL A 124 -0.32 2.31 -23.13
C VAL A 124 -1.24 2.43 -24.35
N LYS A 125 -2.41 1.78 -24.38
CA LYS A 125 -3.35 1.84 -25.52
C LYS A 125 -4.70 2.44 -25.16
N GLY A 126 -4.91 2.90 -23.94
CA GLY A 126 -6.19 3.49 -23.48
C GLY A 126 -7.40 2.56 -23.54
N LYS A 127 -7.19 1.24 -23.73
CA LYS A 127 -8.28 0.28 -23.95
C LYS A 127 -8.65 -0.52 -22.71
N GLN A 128 -7.72 -0.67 -21.78
CA GLN A 128 -7.95 -1.40 -20.53
C GLN A 128 -7.30 -0.63 -19.40
N GLY A 129 -8.05 -0.40 -18.32
CA GLY A 129 -7.53 0.15 -17.10
C GLY A 129 -6.71 -0.91 -16.32
N SER A 130 -5.84 -0.45 -15.46
CA SER A 130 -5.02 -1.30 -14.60
C SER A 130 -5.43 -1.10 -13.14
N ALA A 131 -5.41 -2.17 -12.36
CA ALA A 131 -5.58 -2.16 -10.92
C ALA A 131 -4.56 -3.12 -10.31
N ASP A 132 -4.11 -2.82 -9.09
CA ASP A 132 -3.20 -3.70 -8.38
C ASP A 132 -3.92 -4.90 -7.74
N ALA A 133 -3.13 -5.78 -7.13
CA ALA A 133 -3.65 -6.98 -6.49
C ALA A 133 -4.53 -6.66 -5.29
N PHE A 134 -4.22 -5.61 -4.52
CA PHE A 134 -5.00 -5.19 -3.35
C PHE A 134 -6.37 -4.66 -3.77
N ALA A 135 -6.41 -3.77 -4.77
CA ALA A 135 -7.66 -3.25 -5.31
C ALA A 135 -8.54 -4.39 -5.88
N GLN A 136 -7.95 -5.37 -6.58
CA GLN A 136 -8.71 -6.52 -7.09
C GLN A 136 -9.17 -7.45 -5.96
N ALA A 137 -8.36 -7.64 -4.91
CA ALA A 137 -8.71 -8.48 -3.78
C ALA A 137 -9.77 -7.83 -2.86
N SER A 138 -9.97 -6.52 -2.90
CA SER A 138 -10.95 -5.81 -2.04
C SER A 138 -12.39 -6.34 -2.21
N ILE A 139 -12.70 -7.00 -3.34
CA ILE A 139 -14.00 -7.67 -3.52
C ILE A 139 -14.22 -8.79 -2.50
N LEU A 140 -13.15 -9.43 -2.02
CA LEU A 140 -13.23 -10.53 -1.05
C LEU A 140 -13.76 -10.05 0.29
N GLU A 141 -13.46 -8.81 0.68
CA GLU A 141 -13.97 -8.20 1.91
C GLU A 141 -15.51 -8.12 1.95
N MET A 142 -16.17 -8.03 0.79
CA MET A 142 -17.63 -8.01 0.72
C MET A 142 -18.26 -9.36 1.06
N TYR A 143 -17.52 -10.45 0.82
CA TYR A 143 -17.99 -11.83 0.96
C TYR A 143 -17.34 -12.56 2.13
N ASP A 144 -16.50 -11.88 2.89
CA ASP A 144 -15.79 -12.44 4.03
C ASP A 144 -16.82 -12.85 5.11
N PRO A 145 -16.85 -14.12 5.56
CA PRO A 145 -17.74 -14.57 6.60
C PRO A 145 -17.48 -13.93 7.97
N ASP A 146 -16.24 -13.45 8.22
CA ASP A 146 -15.83 -12.84 9.47
C ASP A 146 -16.16 -11.35 9.53
N ARG A 147 -16.67 -10.78 8.44
CA ARG A 147 -17.13 -9.39 8.41
C ARG A 147 -18.27 -9.16 9.41
N SER A 148 -18.21 -8.02 10.11
CA SER A 148 -19.28 -7.59 11.03
C SER A 148 -20.64 -7.54 10.33
N ARG A 149 -21.66 -8.10 11.00
CA ARG A 149 -23.02 -8.16 10.48
C ARG A 149 -24.02 -7.32 11.27
N ASN A 150 -23.67 -7.00 12.50
CA ASN A 150 -24.55 -6.31 13.43
C ASN A 150 -23.78 -5.17 14.11
N VAL A 151 -24.54 -4.17 14.54
CA VAL A 151 -24.05 -3.20 15.52
C VAL A 151 -23.86 -3.93 16.84
N VAL A 152 -22.75 -3.66 17.53
CA VAL A 152 -22.44 -4.26 18.83
C VAL A 152 -22.31 -3.15 19.87
N GLU A 153 -23.01 -3.32 20.99
CA GLU A 153 -22.88 -2.50 22.18
C GLU A 153 -22.12 -3.27 23.26
N ARG A 154 -21.11 -2.64 23.88
CA ARG A 154 -20.31 -3.24 24.95
C ARG A 154 -20.42 -2.47 26.25
N SER A 155 -20.53 -3.23 27.33
CA SER A 155 -20.44 -2.70 28.70
C SER A 155 -19.45 -3.58 29.46
N GLY A 156 -18.22 -3.08 29.62
CA GLY A 156 -17.09 -3.87 30.08
C GLY A 156 -16.81 -5.02 29.11
N GLU A 157 -16.64 -6.24 29.62
CA GLU A 157 -16.39 -7.45 28.81
C GLU A 157 -17.64 -7.99 28.08
N LYS A 158 -18.84 -7.51 28.45
CA LYS A 158 -20.10 -8.00 27.87
C LYS A 158 -20.37 -7.32 26.54
N ALA A 159 -20.32 -8.07 25.45
CA ALA A 159 -20.78 -7.66 24.12
C ALA A 159 -22.25 -8.08 23.91
N THR A 160 -23.06 -7.20 23.40
CA THR A 160 -24.47 -7.45 23.09
C THR A 160 -24.76 -6.99 21.66
N ALA A 161 -25.33 -7.88 20.86
CA ALA A 161 -25.81 -7.51 19.53
C ALA A 161 -26.88 -6.41 19.64
N SER A 162 -26.74 -5.38 18.84
CA SER A 162 -27.58 -4.19 18.82
C SER A 162 -28.03 -3.90 17.40
N ASP A 163 -28.59 -2.74 17.18
CA ASP A 163 -29.08 -2.28 15.87
C ASP A 163 -28.80 -0.77 15.67
N TRP A 164 -29.00 -0.32 14.43
CA TRP A 164 -28.79 1.07 14.07
C TRP A 164 -29.78 2.04 14.75
N ASP A 165 -30.99 1.58 15.07
CA ASP A 165 -32.00 2.43 15.72
C ASP A 165 -31.60 2.78 17.15
N LYS A 166 -31.09 1.79 17.89
CA LYS A 166 -30.54 2.01 19.24
C LYS A 166 -29.31 2.90 19.22
N PHE A 167 -28.37 2.62 18.30
CA PHE A 167 -27.20 3.49 18.16
C PHE A 167 -27.59 4.92 17.81
N THR A 168 -28.52 5.11 16.87
CA THR A 168 -28.97 6.44 16.43
C THR A 168 -29.66 7.20 17.56
N ALA A 169 -30.48 6.52 18.37
CA ALA A 169 -31.10 7.12 19.55
C ALA A 169 -30.06 7.56 20.61
N PHE A 170 -29.08 6.71 20.88
CA PHE A 170 -27.92 7.03 21.72
C PHE A 170 -27.15 8.23 21.16
N ALA A 171 -26.76 8.18 19.89
CA ALA A 171 -25.98 9.21 19.22
C ALA A 171 -26.70 10.56 19.19
N ALA A 172 -28.02 10.58 18.90
CA ALA A 172 -28.81 11.78 18.89
C ALA A 172 -28.82 12.50 20.25
N THR A 173 -28.89 11.74 21.34
CA THR A 173 -28.82 12.28 22.70
C THR A 173 -27.42 12.74 23.06
N HIS A 174 -26.41 11.89 22.85
CA HIS A 174 -25.04 12.12 23.24
C HIS A 174 -24.42 13.33 22.50
N PHE A 175 -24.49 13.34 21.16
CA PHE A 175 -23.94 14.45 20.38
C PHE A 175 -24.70 15.76 20.45
N LYS A 176 -26.00 15.72 20.81
CA LYS A 176 -26.77 16.97 21.07
C LYS A 176 -26.19 17.77 22.25
N GLN A 177 -25.68 17.08 23.26
CA GLN A 177 -25.09 17.73 24.44
C GLN A 177 -23.72 18.35 24.11
N MET A 178 -23.05 17.91 23.08
CA MET A 178 -21.73 18.40 22.64
C MET A 178 -21.81 19.54 21.63
N ARG A 179 -22.98 19.82 21.05
CA ARG A 179 -23.14 20.85 20.01
C ARG A 179 -22.67 22.23 20.51
N GLY A 180 -21.86 22.89 19.65
CA GLY A 180 -21.32 24.23 19.88
C GLY A 180 -20.06 24.30 20.71
N ALA A 181 -19.70 23.26 21.46
CA ALA A 181 -18.43 23.20 22.20
C ALA A 181 -17.48 22.12 21.64
N GLY A 182 -17.83 20.85 21.72
CA GLY A 182 -17.00 19.72 21.25
C GLY A 182 -15.70 19.54 22.05
N GLY A 183 -15.57 20.17 23.21
CA GLY A 183 -14.42 19.97 24.09
C GLY A 183 -14.32 18.52 24.56
N GLY A 184 -13.17 17.89 24.43
CA GLY A 184 -12.98 16.47 24.73
C GLY A 184 -13.59 15.50 23.71
N PHE A 185 -14.07 15.99 22.55
CA PHE A 185 -14.48 15.14 21.43
C PHE A 185 -13.34 15.02 20.42
N ALA A 186 -12.94 13.80 20.12
CA ALA A 186 -11.92 13.51 19.10
C ALA A 186 -12.45 12.53 18.05
N ILE A 187 -11.96 12.70 16.82
CA ILE A 187 -12.07 11.73 15.75
C ILE A 187 -10.66 11.22 15.42
N LEU A 188 -10.52 9.92 15.28
CA LEU A 188 -9.35 9.26 14.70
C LEU A 188 -9.78 8.58 13.41
N SER A 189 -9.16 8.92 12.29
CA SER A 189 -9.44 8.31 10.99
C SER A 189 -8.16 7.80 10.33
N GLU A 190 -8.32 6.89 9.38
CA GLU A 190 -7.29 6.62 8.38
C GLU A 190 -7.07 7.88 7.52
N ALA A 191 -5.92 7.92 6.81
CA ALA A 191 -5.65 8.97 5.85
C ALA A 191 -6.59 8.85 4.65
N SER A 192 -7.16 9.96 4.23
CA SER A 192 -8.01 10.01 3.03
C SER A 192 -7.73 11.26 2.21
N ALA A 193 -7.62 11.08 0.90
CA ALA A 193 -7.59 12.17 -0.07
C ALA A 193 -8.96 12.45 -0.70
N SER A 194 -10.03 11.81 -0.22
CA SER A 194 -11.39 11.98 -0.71
C SER A 194 -11.90 13.40 -0.46
N PRO A 195 -12.31 14.14 -1.50
CA PRO A 195 -12.91 15.47 -1.33
C PRO A 195 -14.16 15.46 -0.44
N SER A 196 -14.92 14.36 -0.45
CA SER A 196 -16.12 14.21 0.39
C SER A 196 -15.76 14.08 1.87
N VAL A 197 -14.71 13.32 2.19
CA VAL A 197 -14.21 13.20 3.58
C VAL A 197 -13.65 14.53 4.05
N MET A 198 -12.93 15.26 3.21
CA MET A 198 -12.39 16.58 3.55
C MET A 198 -13.51 17.61 3.78
N ASP A 199 -14.57 17.60 2.97
CA ASP A 199 -15.72 18.48 3.19
C ASP A 199 -16.45 18.10 4.49
N MET A 200 -16.61 16.81 4.77
CA MET A 200 -17.20 16.34 6.02
C MET A 200 -16.37 16.75 7.24
N LYS A 201 -15.05 16.60 7.17
CA LYS A 201 -14.11 17.07 8.21
C LYS A 201 -14.27 18.57 8.45
N ARG A 202 -14.33 19.38 7.39
CA ARG A 202 -14.54 20.83 7.48
C ARG A 202 -15.87 21.17 8.16
N ARG A 203 -16.98 20.51 7.77
CA ARG A 203 -18.31 20.70 8.37
C ARG A 203 -18.33 20.26 9.82
N PHE A 204 -17.68 19.16 10.14
CA PHE A 204 -17.56 18.67 11.50
C PHE A 204 -16.82 19.67 12.38
N MET A 205 -15.65 20.15 11.97
CA MET A 205 -14.87 21.15 12.72
C MET A 205 -15.61 22.49 12.87
N ALA A 206 -16.46 22.87 11.91
CA ALA A 206 -17.30 24.03 12.03
C ALA A 206 -18.45 23.83 13.05
N ALA A 207 -19.01 22.61 13.14
CA ALA A 207 -20.05 22.28 14.09
C ALA A 207 -19.53 22.06 15.52
N TYR A 208 -18.28 21.60 15.66
CA TYR A 208 -17.59 21.31 16.92
C TYR A 208 -16.21 21.98 16.96
N PRO A 209 -16.13 23.31 17.17
CA PRO A 209 -14.89 24.07 17.04
C PRO A 209 -13.80 23.69 18.05
N GLN A 210 -14.16 23.06 19.17
CA GLN A 210 -13.22 22.61 20.19
C GLN A 210 -12.88 21.09 20.08
N ALA A 211 -13.45 20.41 19.10
CA ALA A 211 -13.12 19.03 18.81
C ALA A 211 -11.75 18.91 18.11
N SER A 212 -11.18 17.72 18.13
CA SER A 212 -9.92 17.41 17.44
C SER A 212 -10.11 16.31 16.41
N TRP A 213 -9.41 16.43 15.29
CA TRP A 213 -9.37 15.38 14.26
C TRP A 213 -7.95 14.92 14.07
N TYR A 214 -7.69 13.62 14.28
CA TYR A 214 -6.40 12.95 14.12
C TYR A 214 -6.48 12.00 12.94
N GLU A 215 -5.39 11.91 12.19
CA GLU A 215 -5.24 10.94 11.11
C GLU A 215 -4.04 10.04 11.43
N TYR A 216 -4.20 8.73 11.27
CA TYR A 216 -3.15 7.78 11.55
C TYR A 216 -3.11 6.67 10.50
N GLU A 217 -1.91 6.44 9.98
CA GLU A 217 -1.53 5.29 9.15
C GLU A 217 -0.26 4.68 9.72
N PRO A 218 -0.21 3.35 9.94
CA PRO A 218 0.98 2.68 10.44
C PRO A 218 2.14 2.71 9.42
N LEU A 219 1.81 2.69 8.13
CA LEU A 219 2.74 2.88 7.02
C LEU A 219 2.46 4.25 6.39
N SER A 220 3.31 5.23 6.67
CA SER A 220 3.07 6.60 6.25
C SER A 220 4.15 7.14 5.33
N ARG A 221 3.82 8.20 4.61
CA ARG A 221 4.75 8.99 3.79
C ARG A 221 5.11 10.31 4.45
N ASP A 222 5.08 10.35 5.77
CA ASP A 222 5.38 11.55 6.56
C ASP A 222 6.78 12.10 6.28
N ALA A 223 7.78 11.22 6.11
CA ALA A 223 9.15 11.62 5.80
C ALA A 223 9.27 12.35 4.47
N GLU A 224 8.50 11.94 3.45
CA GLU A 224 8.45 12.62 2.15
C GLU A 224 7.85 14.03 2.28
N LEU A 225 6.71 14.14 2.98
CA LEU A 225 6.05 15.42 3.19
C LEU A 225 6.92 16.38 4.03
N GLU A 226 7.54 15.88 5.08
CA GLU A 226 8.44 16.66 5.91
C GLU A 226 9.71 17.06 5.13
N GLY A 227 10.26 16.19 4.30
CA GLY A 227 11.36 16.51 3.38
C GLY A 227 10.98 17.62 2.39
N SER A 228 9.74 17.61 1.89
CA SER A 228 9.25 18.69 1.03
C SER A 228 9.08 20.02 1.78
N ARG A 229 8.64 19.98 3.07
CA ARG A 229 8.63 21.19 3.93
C ARG A 229 10.02 21.75 4.13
N GLN A 230 11.02 20.89 4.37
CA GLN A 230 12.42 21.33 4.51
C GLN A 230 12.95 21.95 3.23
N ALA A 231 12.58 21.39 2.06
CA ALA A 231 13.06 21.88 0.77
C ALA A 231 12.32 23.14 0.27
N PHE A 232 11.01 23.25 0.52
CA PHE A 232 10.15 24.24 -0.11
C PHE A 232 9.32 25.08 0.87
N GLY A 233 9.42 24.85 2.17
CA GLY A 233 8.64 25.53 3.21
C GLY A 233 7.16 25.12 3.27
N LYS A 234 6.73 24.12 2.50
CA LYS A 234 5.35 23.62 2.44
C LYS A 234 5.28 22.16 2.04
N PRO A 235 4.20 21.44 2.43
CA PRO A 235 4.01 20.04 2.06
C PRO A 235 3.64 19.93 0.57
N LEU A 236 4.50 19.26 -0.19
CA LEU A 236 4.28 18.99 -1.61
C LEU A 236 4.41 17.49 -1.87
N ARG A 237 3.58 16.98 -2.78
CA ARG A 237 3.75 15.65 -3.38
C ARG A 237 4.51 15.73 -4.67
N THR A 238 5.41 14.79 -4.85
CA THR A 238 6.14 14.60 -6.12
C THR A 238 5.43 13.56 -6.96
N ILE A 239 5.05 13.95 -8.17
CA ILE A 239 4.54 13.04 -9.21
C ILE A 239 5.67 12.84 -10.22
N LEU A 240 6.10 11.60 -10.39
CA LEU A 240 7.12 11.23 -11.36
C LEU A 240 6.47 10.94 -12.71
N HIS A 241 7.14 11.36 -13.78
CA HIS A 241 6.78 11.07 -15.17
C HIS A 241 7.83 10.14 -15.76
N LEU A 242 7.73 8.82 -15.44
CA LEU A 242 8.71 7.84 -15.89
C LEU A 242 8.68 7.62 -17.40
N ASP A 243 7.55 7.96 -18.05
CA ASP A 243 7.42 8.01 -19.51
C ASP A 243 8.30 9.08 -20.17
N LYS A 244 8.68 10.14 -19.42
CA LYS A 244 9.56 11.22 -19.87
C LYS A 244 10.99 11.09 -19.36
N ALA A 245 11.23 10.19 -18.42
CA ALA A 245 12.53 10.01 -17.80
C ALA A 245 13.42 9.09 -18.65
N ASN A 246 14.58 9.61 -19.07
CA ASN A 246 15.65 8.82 -19.68
C ASN A 246 16.53 8.16 -18.62
N VAL A 247 16.63 8.78 -17.45
CA VAL A 247 17.42 8.27 -16.33
C VAL A 247 16.58 8.34 -15.06
N VAL A 248 16.47 7.22 -14.35
CA VAL A 248 15.81 7.11 -13.05
C VAL A 248 16.84 6.64 -12.04
N VAL A 249 17.05 7.41 -10.98
CA VAL A 249 17.86 6.99 -9.84
C VAL A 249 16.95 6.79 -8.65
N SER A 250 16.92 5.58 -8.12
CA SER A 250 16.16 5.24 -6.92
C SER A 250 17.12 5.06 -5.73
N LEU A 251 16.83 5.76 -4.66
CA LEU A 251 17.46 5.61 -3.35
C LEU A 251 16.46 4.90 -2.42
N ASP A 252 16.44 3.58 -2.46
CA ASP A 252 15.56 2.68 -1.71
C ASP A 252 14.05 2.81 -2.02
N ALA A 253 13.69 3.42 -3.16
CA ALA A 253 12.30 3.57 -3.58
C ALA A 253 11.87 2.40 -4.50
N ASP A 254 10.94 1.57 -4.05
CA ASP A 254 10.34 0.54 -4.91
C ASP A 254 9.18 1.13 -5.74
N LEU A 255 9.53 1.86 -6.80
CA LEU A 255 8.58 2.58 -7.66
C LEU A 255 7.58 1.66 -8.38
N LEU A 256 7.99 0.42 -8.68
CA LEU A 256 7.20 -0.55 -9.45
C LEU A 256 6.45 -1.56 -8.58
N GLY A 257 6.72 -1.58 -7.26
CA GLY A 257 6.13 -2.54 -6.32
C GLY A 257 5.32 -1.89 -5.21
N THR A 258 5.97 -1.29 -4.21
CA THR A 258 5.28 -0.78 -3.00
C THR A 258 4.84 0.69 -3.09
N HIS A 259 5.35 1.45 -4.05
CA HIS A 259 4.95 2.85 -4.20
C HIS A 259 3.44 2.97 -4.52
N PRO A 260 2.67 3.87 -3.88
CA PRO A 260 1.22 4.00 -4.12
C PRO A 260 0.84 4.20 -5.58
N ALA A 261 1.69 4.83 -6.38
CA ALA A 261 1.50 5.04 -7.82
C ALA A 261 2.14 3.95 -8.70
N HIS A 262 2.52 2.79 -8.13
CA HIS A 262 3.28 1.73 -8.83
C HIS A 262 2.60 1.25 -10.12
N VAL A 263 1.28 1.16 -10.15
CA VAL A 263 0.52 0.75 -11.36
C VAL A 263 0.80 1.71 -12.52
N ARG A 264 0.78 3.01 -12.26
CA ARG A 264 1.10 4.03 -13.25
C ARG A 264 2.58 4.02 -13.62
N TYR A 265 3.46 3.96 -12.63
CA TYR A 265 4.90 3.97 -12.85
C TYR A 265 5.38 2.74 -13.61
N ALA A 266 4.78 1.56 -13.35
CA ALA A 266 5.06 0.36 -14.11
C ALA A 266 4.67 0.50 -15.59
N ALA A 267 3.51 1.12 -15.88
CA ALA A 267 3.08 1.38 -17.24
C ALA A 267 4.01 2.38 -17.97
N ASP A 268 4.38 3.47 -17.30
CA ASP A 268 5.28 4.50 -17.84
C ASP A 268 6.69 3.92 -18.11
N TRP A 269 7.21 3.15 -17.14
CA TRP A 269 8.48 2.45 -17.28
C TRP A 269 8.46 1.46 -18.45
N ALA A 270 7.44 0.61 -18.53
CA ALA A 270 7.29 -0.36 -19.61
C ALA A 270 7.18 0.32 -20.99
N GLN A 271 6.55 1.49 -21.07
CA GLN A 271 6.48 2.27 -22.30
C GLN A 271 7.87 2.68 -22.79
N ARG A 272 8.73 3.15 -21.88
CA ARG A 272 10.11 3.54 -22.22
C ARG A 272 11.01 2.35 -22.59
N ARG A 273 10.69 1.13 -22.13
CA ARG A 273 11.45 -0.08 -22.48
C ARG A 273 11.11 -0.66 -23.85
N ARG A 274 10.03 -0.24 -24.48
CA ARG A 274 9.62 -0.74 -25.81
C ARG A 274 10.56 -0.35 -26.95
N GLY A 275 11.37 0.68 -26.75
CA GLY A 275 12.36 1.12 -27.70
C GLY A 275 13.75 0.51 -27.51
N ALA A 276 13.89 -0.48 -26.63
CA ALA A 276 15.21 -1.05 -26.27
C ALA A 276 15.98 -1.64 -27.45
N ASP A 277 15.27 -2.29 -28.39
CA ASP A 277 15.84 -2.83 -29.64
C ASP A 277 16.41 -1.74 -30.56
N LYS A 278 15.96 -0.49 -30.41
CA LYS A 278 16.45 0.68 -31.13
C LYS A 278 17.43 1.52 -30.33
N GLY A 279 17.83 1.07 -29.14
CA GLY A 279 18.69 1.81 -28.22
C GLY A 279 18.00 2.99 -27.52
N ASP A 280 16.68 3.16 -27.68
CA ASP A 280 15.87 4.21 -27.05
C ASP A 280 15.12 3.62 -25.85
N MET A 281 15.81 3.53 -24.71
CA MET A 281 15.20 3.13 -23.43
C MET A 281 15.72 3.98 -22.28
N ASN A 282 14.95 4.02 -21.19
CA ASN A 282 15.42 4.63 -19.94
C ASN A 282 16.47 3.75 -19.26
N ARG A 283 17.32 4.37 -18.45
CA ARG A 283 18.28 3.69 -17.58
C ARG A 283 17.86 3.86 -16.12
N VAL A 284 17.82 2.76 -15.39
CA VAL A 284 17.44 2.73 -13.99
C VAL A 284 18.65 2.33 -13.13
N HIS A 285 19.03 3.23 -12.22
CA HIS A 285 19.99 2.98 -11.16
C HIS A 285 19.25 2.86 -9.84
N ILE A 286 19.51 1.84 -9.06
CA ILE A 286 18.92 1.70 -7.72
C ILE A 286 19.98 1.32 -6.69
N ALA A 287 20.00 2.06 -5.59
CA ALA A 287 20.61 1.63 -4.34
C ALA A 287 19.51 1.25 -3.37
N GLU A 288 19.49 0.01 -2.91
CA GLU A 288 18.39 -0.53 -2.12
C GLU A 288 18.85 -1.43 -0.98
N THR A 289 18.05 -1.47 0.07
CA THR A 289 18.31 -2.22 1.30
C THR A 289 17.71 -3.63 1.28
N ARG A 290 16.73 -3.86 0.43
CA ARG A 290 16.06 -5.15 0.19
C ARG A 290 15.90 -5.35 -1.31
N PHE A 291 15.79 -6.60 -1.74
CA PHE A 291 15.51 -6.90 -3.14
C PHE A 291 14.07 -6.54 -3.48
N SER A 292 13.89 -5.52 -4.32
CA SER A 292 12.58 -5.00 -4.70
C SER A 292 12.20 -5.35 -6.15
N ILE A 293 10.93 -5.10 -6.53
CA ILE A 293 10.49 -5.24 -7.93
C ILE A 293 11.27 -4.26 -8.81
N THR A 294 11.45 -3.02 -8.37
CA THR A 294 12.26 -2.02 -9.10
C THR A 294 13.70 -2.48 -9.23
N GLY A 295 14.30 -3.05 -8.17
CA GLY A 295 15.67 -3.58 -8.19
C GLY A 295 15.84 -4.76 -9.12
N SER A 296 14.81 -5.60 -9.28
CA SER A 296 14.85 -6.77 -10.17
C SER A 296 14.94 -6.43 -11.65
N VAL A 297 14.49 -5.23 -12.05
CA VAL A 297 14.48 -4.75 -13.44
C VAL A 297 15.42 -3.57 -13.67
N ALA A 298 16.19 -3.17 -12.67
CA ALA A 298 17.14 -2.07 -12.78
C ALA A 298 18.36 -2.47 -13.63
N ASP A 299 18.91 -1.49 -14.36
CA ASP A 299 20.11 -1.69 -15.17
C ASP A 299 21.38 -1.69 -14.30
N ASN A 300 21.36 -0.93 -13.21
CA ASN A 300 22.44 -0.87 -12.24
C ASN A 300 21.84 -0.95 -10.83
N ARG A 301 22.11 -2.04 -10.14
CA ARG A 301 21.64 -2.30 -8.78
C ARG A 301 22.83 -2.34 -7.82
N LEU A 302 22.71 -1.60 -6.71
CA LEU A 302 23.63 -1.62 -5.59
C LEU A 302 22.88 -2.02 -4.32
N ALA A 303 23.23 -3.17 -3.75
CA ALA A 303 22.73 -3.59 -2.44
C ALA A 303 23.53 -2.88 -1.35
N VAL A 304 22.85 -2.23 -0.40
CA VAL A 304 23.48 -1.45 0.68
C VAL A 304 22.74 -1.63 2.00
N ASP A 305 23.46 -1.36 3.08
CA ASP A 305 22.87 -1.22 4.41
C ASP A 305 21.96 0.05 4.46
N PRO A 306 20.84 0.04 5.22
CA PRO A 306 19.97 1.21 5.37
C PRO A 306 20.72 2.49 5.80
N SER A 307 21.74 2.35 6.63
CA SER A 307 22.58 3.47 7.07
C SER A 307 23.39 4.13 5.94
N ARG A 308 23.50 3.47 4.77
CA ARG A 308 24.26 4.00 3.62
C ARG A 308 23.43 4.87 2.68
N ILE A 309 22.09 4.78 2.74
CA ILE A 309 21.21 5.53 1.82
C ILE A 309 21.44 7.05 1.94
N HIS A 310 21.57 7.58 3.17
CA HIS A 310 21.81 9.01 3.35
C HIS A 310 23.21 9.44 2.87
N VAL A 311 24.22 8.57 3.01
CA VAL A 311 25.59 8.81 2.52
C VAL A 311 25.60 8.88 1.00
N LEU A 312 24.92 7.93 0.34
CA LEU A 312 24.78 7.92 -1.11
C LEU A 312 23.99 9.12 -1.64
N ALA A 313 22.93 9.55 -0.92
CA ALA A 313 22.16 10.74 -1.27
C ALA A 313 23.04 12.00 -1.24
N ARG A 314 23.86 12.17 -0.21
CA ARG A 314 24.79 13.30 -0.09
C ARG A 314 25.87 13.24 -1.17
N ALA A 315 26.50 12.08 -1.38
CA ALA A 315 27.50 11.90 -2.40
C ALA A 315 26.95 12.18 -3.82
N LEU A 316 25.73 11.70 -4.11
CA LEU A 316 25.04 11.98 -5.37
C LEU A 316 24.73 13.47 -5.53
N ALA A 317 24.22 14.13 -4.48
CA ALA A 317 23.93 15.57 -4.47
C ALA A 317 25.18 16.39 -4.77
N HIS A 318 26.31 16.07 -4.11
CA HIS A 318 27.60 16.69 -4.39
C HIS A 318 28.04 16.43 -5.84
N ALA A 319 27.98 15.17 -6.30
CA ALA A 319 28.41 14.79 -7.64
C ALA A 319 27.62 15.49 -8.75
N VAL A 320 26.32 15.76 -8.55
CA VAL A 320 25.50 16.51 -9.53
C VAL A 320 25.67 18.04 -9.40
N GLY A 321 26.31 18.53 -8.34
CA GLY A 321 26.61 19.94 -8.14
C GLY A 321 25.59 20.70 -7.31
N VAL A 322 24.88 20.05 -6.37
CA VAL A 322 24.01 20.75 -5.42
C VAL A 322 24.84 21.63 -4.50
N ALA A 323 24.53 22.90 -4.45
CA ALA A 323 25.27 23.88 -3.63
C ALA A 323 25.17 23.58 -2.13
N GLY A 324 26.28 23.78 -1.40
CA GLY A 324 26.34 23.61 0.05
C GLY A 324 26.43 22.16 0.54
N VAL A 325 26.52 21.18 -0.35
CA VAL A 325 26.72 19.77 0.00
C VAL A 325 28.19 19.41 -0.16
N GLY A 326 28.85 18.98 0.92
CA GLY A 326 30.26 18.53 0.90
C GLY A 326 30.42 17.18 0.19
N GLY A 327 31.64 16.91 -0.31
CA GLY A 327 32.00 15.69 -1.03
C GLY A 327 32.96 14.75 -0.26
N ASP A 328 33.01 14.87 1.04
CA ASP A 328 33.93 14.17 1.95
C ASP A 328 33.41 12.82 2.48
N GLU A 329 32.35 12.31 1.85
CA GLU A 329 31.75 11.03 2.23
C GLU A 329 32.70 9.86 1.93
N LYS A 330 32.88 8.99 2.94
CA LYS A 330 33.63 7.74 2.77
C LYS A 330 32.77 6.72 2.05
N LEU A 331 33.12 6.47 0.79
CA LEU A 331 32.46 5.50 -0.07
C LEU A 331 33.36 4.28 -0.30
N SER A 332 32.76 3.11 -0.37
CA SER A 332 33.41 1.92 -0.96
C SER A 332 33.58 2.10 -2.46
N GLU A 333 34.42 1.29 -3.08
CA GLU A 333 34.65 1.36 -4.54
C GLU A 333 33.36 1.11 -5.35
N LEU A 334 32.47 0.22 -4.87
CA LEU A 334 31.18 -0.04 -5.52
C LEU A 334 30.24 1.17 -5.40
N GLU A 335 30.14 1.77 -4.21
CA GLU A 335 29.34 2.97 -3.97
C GLU A 335 29.83 4.15 -4.80
N LYS A 336 31.15 4.34 -4.87
CA LYS A 336 31.79 5.37 -5.69
C LYS A 336 31.45 5.20 -7.17
N ALA A 337 31.63 3.99 -7.69
CA ALA A 337 31.29 3.67 -9.08
C ALA A 337 29.80 3.86 -9.38
N PHE A 338 28.91 3.52 -8.43
CA PHE A 338 27.47 3.76 -8.55
C PHE A 338 27.15 5.26 -8.63
N VAL A 339 27.69 6.05 -7.70
CA VAL A 339 27.45 7.51 -7.64
C VAL A 339 28.00 8.19 -8.90
N GLU A 340 29.21 7.87 -9.34
CA GLU A 340 29.80 8.46 -10.53
C GLU A 340 28.99 8.19 -11.79
N ARG A 341 28.53 6.95 -12.00
CA ARG A 341 27.70 6.58 -13.16
C ARG A 341 26.33 7.26 -13.10
N ALA A 342 25.64 7.18 -11.95
CA ALA A 342 24.33 7.79 -11.79
C ALA A 342 24.39 9.32 -11.97
N ALA A 343 25.38 10.00 -11.41
CA ALA A 343 25.54 11.43 -11.57
C ALA A 343 25.87 11.84 -13.01
N ALA A 344 26.73 11.08 -13.71
CA ALA A 344 27.03 11.33 -15.12
C ALA A 344 25.79 11.20 -15.99
N ASP A 345 25.02 10.12 -15.81
CA ASP A 345 23.78 9.89 -16.56
C ASP A 345 22.73 10.96 -16.29
N LEU A 346 22.53 11.37 -15.00
CA LEU A 346 21.59 12.45 -14.64
C LEU A 346 21.97 13.78 -15.27
N LYS A 347 23.27 14.15 -15.28
CA LYS A 347 23.75 15.38 -15.93
C LYS A 347 23.52 15.37 -17.43
N ASN A 348 23.76 14.21 -18.06
CA ASN A 348 23.58 14.03 -19.51
C ASN A 348 22.10 14.02 -19.93
N ALA A 349 21.20 13.67 -19.02
CA ALA A 349 19.76 13.58 -19.29
C ALA A 349 19.08 14.96 -19.46
N LYS A 350 19.72 16.08 -19.09
CA LYS A 350 19.25 17.46 -19.36
C LYS A 350 17.79 17.71 -19.00
N GLY A 351 17.39 17.40 -17.78
CA GLY A 351 16.01 17.53 -17.29
C GLY A 351 15.11 16.31 -17.50
N ALA A 352 15.55 15.34 -18.30
CA ALA A 352 14.90 14.04 -18.44
C ALA A 352 15.50 12.97 -17.48
N GLY A 353 16.13 13.40 -16.40
CA GLY A 353 16.55 12.56 -15.29
C GLY A 353 15.68 12.82 -14.08
N VAL A 354 15.52 11.83 -13.19
CA VAL A 354 14.78 11.99 -11.94
C VAL A 354 15.39 11.14 -10.82
N VAL A 355 15.38 11.67 -9.60
CA VAL A 355 15.77 10.95 -8.39
C VAL A 355 14.53 10.74 -7.53
N ALA A 356 14.29 9.49 -7.14
CA ALA A 356 13.26 9.08 -6.21
C ALA A 356 13.90 8.58 -4.90
N VAL A 357 13.28 8.90 -3.77
CA VAL A 357 13.71 8.49 -2.43
C VAL A 357 12.65 7.61 -1.82
N GLY A 358 13.06 6.49 -1.21
CA GLY A 358 12.17 5.52 -0.57
C GLY A 358 11.53 6.06 0.70
N GLU A 359 10.37 5.53 1.02
CA GLU A 359 9.51 5.96 2.13
C GLU A 359 10.18 5.81 3.51
N SER A 360 11.09 4.85 3.66
CA SER A 360 11.84 4.60 4.90
C SER A 360 12.98 5.58 5.16
N ALA A 361 13.35 6.39 4.16
CA ALA A 361 14.42 7.38 4.29
C ALA A 361 14.00 8.55 5.17
N SER A 362 14.97 9.20 5.83
CA SER A 362 14.69 10.36 6.67
C SER A 362 14.24 11.58 5.85
N PRO A 363 13.52 12.54 6.47
CA PRO A 363 13.12 13.78 5.81
C PRO A 363 14.26 14.52 5.14
N ALA A 364 15.45 14.52 5.75
CA ALA A 364 16.64 15.16 5.18
C ALA A 364 17.08 14.52 3.85
N VAL A 365 16.95 13.20 3.71
CA VAL A 365 17.25 12.50 2.45
C VAL A 365 16.22 12.84 1.37
N HIS A 366 14.95 12.96 1.72
CA HIS A 366 13.93 13.46 0.79
C HIS A 366 14.19 14.90 0.35
N ALA A 367 14.61 15.77 1.28
CA ALA A 367 15.00 17.15 0.94
C ALA A 367 16.20 17.19 -0.02
N LEU A 368 17.19 16.30 0.17
CA LEU A 368 18.30 16.13 -0.78
C LEU A 368 17.81 15.64 -2.14
N GLY A 369 16.89 14.69 -2.19
CA GLY A 369 16.26 14.23 -3.43
C GLY A 369 15.59 15.38 -4.19
N HIS A 370 14.87 16.25 -3.49
CA HIS A 370 14.30 17.46 -4.07
C HIS A 370 15.36 18.44 -4.59
N ALA A 371 16.44 18.67 -3.83
CA ALA A 371 17.54 19.53 -4.25
C ALA A 371 18.24 18.98 -5.50
N ILE A 372 18.46 17.67 -5.58
CA ILE A 372 19.02 17.03 -6.77
C ILE A 372 18.08 17.23 -7.96
N ASN A 373 16.79 16.97 -7.79
CA ASN A 373 15.80 17.11 -8.87
C ASN A 373 15.68 18.55 -9.38
N GLN A 374 15.88 19.55 -8.51
CA GLN A 374 15.98 20.95 -8.94
C GLN A 374 17.28 21.19 -9.71
N GLN A 375 18.41 20.71 -9.21
CA GLN A 375 19.74 20.90 -9.81
C GLN A 375 19.83 20.33 -11.23
N ILE A 376 19.21 19.17 -11.47
CA ILE A 376 19.19 18.51 -12.79
C ILE A 376 18.01 18.96 -13.66
N ALA A 377 17.24 19.97 -13.24
CA ALA A 377 16.06 20.50 -13.93
C ALA A 377 14.96 19.44 -14.21
N ALA A 378 14.80 18.46 -13.32
CA ALA A 378 13.76 17.44 -13.43
C ALA A 378 12.36 18.02 -13.22
N VAL A 379 12.24 19.03 -12.33
CA VAL A 379 10.95 19.65 -11.98
C VAL A 379 10.41 20.43 -13.19
N GLY A 380 9.16 20.15 -13.55
CA GLY A 380 8.50 20.67 -14.76
C GLY A 380 8.64 19.76 -15.99
N ASN A 381 9.45 18.70 -15.92
CA ASN A 381 9.59 17.71 -17.00
C ASN A 381 9.39 16.28 -16.48
N ALA A 382 10.43 15.65 -15.91
CA ALA A 382 10.37 14.27 -15.38
C ALA A 382 9.70 14.20 -14.00
N ALA A 383 9.49 15.33 -13.34
CA ALA A 383 8.78 15.42 -12.07
C ALA A 383 7.87 16.65 -12.01
N THR A 384 6.72 16.53 -11.36
CA THR A 384 5.81 17.64 -11.04
C THR A 384 5.58 17.68 -9.53
N LEU A 385 5.60 18.89 -8.97
CA LEU A 385 5.27 19.14 -7.58
C LEU A 385 3.85 19.70 -7.49
N ILE A 386 3.02 19.07 -6.66
CA ILE A 386 1.65 19.53 -6.39
C ILE A 386 1.48 19.73 -4.89
N ALA A 387 0.54 20.61 -4.50
CA ALA A 387 0.15 20.71 -3.09
C ALA A 387 -0.39 19.35 -2.61
N ASP A 388 -0.07 18.98 -1.36
CA ASP A 388 -0.65 17.78 -0.79
C ASP A 388 -2.18 17.95 -0.66
N PRO A 389 -2.99 17.03 -1.21
CA PRO A 389 -4.45 17.11 -1.10
C PRO A 389 -4.96 17.13 0.36
N ALA A 390 -4.26 16.44 1.26
CA ALA A 390 -4.60 16.45 2.69
C ALA A 390 -4.26 17.78 3.39
N GLY A 391 -3.58 18.70 2.69
CA GLY A 391 -3.19 19.99 3.22
C GLY A 391 -2.03 19.90 4.22
N ASP A 392 -1.91 20.95 5.05
CA ASP A 392 -0.90 21.00 6.11
C ASP A 392 -1.43 20.31 7.37
N ARG A 393 -1.08 19.05 7.56
CA ARG A 393 -1.45 18.22 8.70
C ARG A 393 -0.23 17.86 9.55
N GLU A 394 -0.48 17.46 10.79
CA GLU A 394 0.54 16.80 11.62
C GLU A 394 0.95 15.47 10.98
N THR A 395 2.17 15.00 11.28
CA THR A 395 2.59 13.65 10.90
C THR A 395 1.72 12.61 11.62
N HIS A 396 1.50 11.46 10.98
CA HIS A 396 0.69 10.40 11.56
C HIS A 396 1.21 9.94 12.92
N GLN A 397 2.54 9.83 13.05
CA GLN A 397 3.16 9.46 14.32
C GLN A 397 2.97 10.53 15.41
N SER A 398 3.06 11.81 15.07
CA SER A 398 2.78 12.91 16.00
C SER A 398 1.31 12.89 16.43
N ALA A 399 0.39 12.72 15.49
CA ALA A 399 -1.04 12.71 15.71
C ALA A 399 -1.47 11.59 16.68
N ILE A 400 -1.03 10.34 16.43
CA ILE A 400 -1.40 9.20 17.31
C ILE A 400 -0.76 9.33 18.69
N THR A 401 0.49 9.83 18.77
CA THR A 401 1.18 10.05 20.05
C THR A 401 0.47 11.14 20.87
N LYS A 402 0.06 12.21 20.25
CA LYS A 402 -0.70 13.31 20.89
C LYS A 402 -2.05 12.84 21.40
N LEU A 403 -2.81 12.12 20.54
CA LEU A 403 -4.07 11.52 20.93
C LEU A 403 -3.91 10.58 22.12
N GLY A 404 -2.93 9.67 22.10
CA GLY A 404 -2.65 8.75 23.21
C GLY A 404 -2.37 9.49 24.52
N LYS A 405 -1.55 10.54 24.50
CA LYS A 405 -1.27 11.37 25.68
C LYS A 405 -2.53 12.06 26.21
N GLN A 406 -3.37 12.60 25.36
CA GLN A 406 -4.61 13.29 25.74
C GLN A 406 -5.65 12.30 26.30
N MET A 407 -5.79 11.12 25.71
CA MET A 407 -6.62 10.05 26.26
C MET A 407 -6.11 9.63 27.65
N ALA A 408 -4.80 9.41 27.78
CA ALA A 408 -4.18 9.02 29.05
C ALA A 408 -4.36 10.08 30.15
N ALA A 409 -4.39 11.35 29.77
CA ALA A 409 -4.65 12.49 30.69
C ALA A 409 -6.14 12.70 31.01
N GLY A 410 -7.07 11.96 30.37
CA GLY A 410 -8.51 12.13 30.56
C GLY A 410 -9.09 13.37 29.85
N GLU A 411 -8.35 13.96 28.91
CA GLU A 411 -8.79 15.13 28.14
C GLU A 411 -9.82 14.76 27.07
N ILE A 412 -9.84 13.48 26.63
CA ILE A 412 -10.78 12.97 25.64
C ILE A 412 -11.90 12.21 26.32
N GLY A 413 -13.11 12.77 26.27
CA GLY A 413 -14.30 12.14 26.82
C GLY A 413 -15.05 11.27 25.80
N THR A 414 -14.95 11.61 24.51
CA THR A 414 -15.55 10.85 23.41
C THR A 414 -14.57 10.69 22.27
N LEU A 415 -14.39 9.45 21.81
CA LEU A 415 -13.56 9.13 20.65
C LEU A 415 -14.35 8.35 19.61
N LEU A 416 -14.42 8.89 18.39
CA LEU A 416 -14.95 8.22 17.22
C LEU A 416 -13.76 7.76 16.35
N ILE A 417 -13.68 6.44 16.09
CA ILE A 417 -12.63 5.83 15.27
C ILE A 417 -13.24 5.38 13.94
N LEU A 418 -12.72 5.90 12.85
CA LEU A 418 -13.16 5.64 11.48
C LEU A 418 -12.07 4.88 10.72
N GLY A 419 -12.23 3.57 10.57
CA GLY A 419 -11.21 2.71 9.97
C GLY A 419 -9.97 2.49 10.87
N GLY A 420 -8.95 1.83 10.34
CA GLY A 420 -7.69 1.49 11.03
C GLY A 420 -7.84 0.47 12.18
N ASN A 421 -6.76 0.02 12.76
CA ASN A 421 -6.78 -0.84 13.96
C ASN A 421 -5.70 -0.41 14.97
N PRO A 422 -5.80 0.81 15.54
CA PRO A 422 -4.74 1.40 16.35
C PRO A 422 -4.43 0.64 17.65
N ALA A 423 -5.32 -0.20 18.15
CA ALA A 423 -4.99 -1.08 19.27
C ALA A 423 -3.99 -2.18 18.89
N TYR A 424 -3.89 -2.51 17.61
CA TYR A 424 -2.97 -3.50 17.06
C TYR A 424 -1.70 -2.85 16.48
N ASP A 425 -1.84 -1.78 15.71
CA ASP A 425 -0.79 -1.24 14.84
C ASP A 425 -0.18 0.09 15.30
N ALA A 426 -0.70 0.72 16.37
CA ALA A 426 -0.05 1.90 16.93
C ALA A 426 1.30 1.56 17.57
N PRO A 427 2.27 2.52 17.57
CA PRO A 427 3.54 2.32 18.24
C PRO A 427 3.36 1.93 19.72
N ILE A 428 4.15 0.96 20.17
CA ILE A 428 4.01 0.36 21.52
C ILE A 428 4.12 1.39 22.66
N ASP A 429 4.91 2.43 22.47
CA ASP A 429 5.12 3.51 23.43
C ASP A 429 3.94 4.50 23.52
N VAL A 430 2.97 4.43 22.61
CA VAL A 430 1.70 5.16 22.72
C VAL A 430 0.76 4.50 23.74
N ASP A 431 0.91 3.18 23.96
CA ASP A 431 0.05 2.38 24.86
C ASP A 431 -1.44 2.61 24.61
N PHE A 432 -1.82 2.53 23.31
CA PHE A 432 -3.12 2.97 22.83
C PHE A 432 -4.29 2.29 23.53
N ALA A 433 -4.20 0.98 23.80
CA ALA A 433 -5.27 0.22 24.44
C ALA A 433 -5.56 0.70 25.88
N ASN A 434 -4.53 0.94 26.69
CA ASN A 434 -4.68 1.45 28.04
C ASN A 434 -5.13 2.92 28.07
N ALA A 435 -4.71 3.72 27.08
CA ALA A 435 -5.18 5.08 26.92
C ALA A 435 -6.67 5.12 26.52
N LEU A 436 -7.09 4.24 25.60
CA LEU A 436 -8.49 4.13 25.14
C LEU A 436 -9.44 3.74 26.26
N ALA A 437 -9.00 2.88 27.20
CA ALA A 437 -9.80 2.47 28.36
C ALA A 437 -10.19 3.64 29.30
N LYS A 438 -9.52 4.80 29.19
CA LYS A 438 -9.84 6.01 29.97
C LYS A 438 -10.87 6.90 29.32
N VAL A 439 -11.24 6.62 28.07
CA VAL A 439 -12.24 7.41 27.32
C VAL A 439 -13.64 6.94 27.67
N HIS A 440 -14.51 7.86 28.08
CA HIS A 440 -15.86 7.51 28.56
C HIS A 440 -16.77 6.94 27.48
N VAL A 441 -16.68 7.43 26.23
CA VAL A 441 -17.46 6.95 25.10
C VAL A 441 -16.55 6.71 23.92
N THR A 442 -16.47 5.46 23.48
CA THR A 442 -15.69 5.05 22.33
C THR A 442 -16.59 4.40 21.29
N ILE A 443 -16.51 4.89 20.06
CA ILE A 443 -17.33 4.44 18.93
C ILE A 443 -16.37 4.05 17.81
N ARG A 444 -16.51 2.84 17.29
CA ARG A 444 -15.70 2.31 16.19
C ARG A 444 -16.60 2.03 14.97
N LEU A 445 -16.25 2.59 13.83
CA LEU A 445 -16.79 2.20 12.54
C LEU A 445 -15.75 1.35 11.80
N GLY A 446 -16.06 0.09 11.56
CA GLY A 446 -15.10 -0.84 10.94
C GLY A 446 -15.79 -2.06 10.33
N LEU A 447 -15.09 -2.72 9.41
CA LEU A 447 -15.59 -3.91 8.72
C LEU A 447 -15.56 -5.16 9.60
N TYR A 448 -14.68 -5.21 10.59
CA TYR A 448 -14.42 -6.38 11.43
C TYR A 448 -14.45 -6.00 12.92
N GLU A 449 -14.83 -6.95 13.77
CA GLU A 449 -14.66 -6.83 15.21
C GLU A 449 -13.22 -7.15 15.61
N ASP A 450 -12.31 -6.25 15.21
CA ASP A 450 -10.87 -6.29 15.48
C ASP A 450 -10.52 -5.95 16.95
N GLU A 451 -9.23 -5.86 17.27
CA GLU A 451 -8.72 -5.55 18.60
C GLU A 451 -9.23 -4.19 19.09
N THR A 452 -9.25 -3.18 18.22
CA THR A 452 -9.78 -1.86 18.56
C THR A 452 -11.29 -1.91 18.82
N SER A 453 -12.03 -2.62 17.98
CA SER A 453 -13.48 -2.79 18.13
C SER A 453 -13.86 -3.43 19.46
N ARG A 454 -13.07 -4.42 19.90
CA ARG A 454 -13.32 -5.14 21.16
C ARG A 454 -13.10 -4.26 22.40
N LEU A 455 -12.36 -3.18 22.27
CA LEU A 455 -12.11 -2.20 23.34
C LEU A 455 -13.10 -1.03 23.31
N CYS A 456 -13.93 -0.91 22.26
CA CYS A 456 -14.87 0.18 22.10
C CYS A 456 -16.25 -0.15 22.67
N HIS A 457 -16.99 0.88 23.16
CA HIS A 457 -18.37 0.75 23.63
C HIS A 457 -19.34 0.43 22.49
N TRP A 458 -19.12 1.03 21.33
CA TRP A 458 -19.91 0.77 20.13
C TRP A 458 -19.02 0.31 18.99
N HIS A 459 -19.43 -0.77 18.33
CA HIS A 459 -18.92 -1.20 17.03
C HIS A 459 -20.05 -1.14 16.00
N LEU A 460 -19.78 -0.41 14.89
CA LEU A 460 -20.74 -0.10 13.83
C LEU A 460 -20.30 -0.71 12.51
#